data_789a625bf866f3160e39a4d2cbe42b63
#
_entry.id   789a625bf866f3160e39a4d2cbe42b63
#
_cell.length_a   1.000
_cell.length_b   1.000
_cell.length_c   1.000
_cell.angle_alpha   90.00
_cell.angle_beta   90.00
_cell.angle_gamma   90.00
#
_symmetry.space_group_name_H-M   'P 1'
#
loop_
_entity.id
_entity.type
_entity.pdbx_description
1 polymer ?
#
loop_
_entity_poly.entity_id
_entity_poly.type
_entity_poly.pdbx_seq_one_letter_code
_entity_poly.pdbx_strand_id
1 'polypeptide(L)'
;MCTRVAPSSSASAVRCSGVCERAWVDLATASEVRGGGGGRAAMTGDMPLGSAHAFGRALLRDGALPPLEPGPPAPPTANAQPPDKRPPAAAASPEQVMKLYMNKLTPYEHREIFDYPQVYFIGANAKKRPGLVGFPNNCDYDNEQGSYIHIPHDHIAYRYEVLKVIGKGSFGQVVKAYDHKKRENVALKMVRNEKRFHRQAQEEIRILEHLREQDKDNTMNVIHMFDSFTFRNHTCITFELLSINLYELIKKNKFQGFSLQLVRKFSHSLLQCLHALNKNRIIHCDMKPENVLLKQQGRSGIKVRPRYRQIADKINFHLQRIVAMRM
;
A
#
# COMPACT_ATOMS: atom_id res chain seq x y z
N MET A 1 25.60 -56.53 -15.15
CA MET A 1 24.13 -56.64 -15.02
C MET A 1 23.58 -55.26 -14.76
N CYS A 2 22.95 -54.66 -15.77
CA CYS A 2 22.28 -53.36 -15.70
C CYS A 2 20.89 -53.56 -15.14
N THR A 3 20.50 -52.70 -14.20
CA THR A 3 19.08 -52.40 -14.00
C THR A 3 18.90 -50.88 -13.93
N ARG A 4 18.23 -50.36 -14.97
CA ARG A 4 17.71 -48.99 -15.05
C ARG A 4 16.52 -48.86 -14.11
N VAL A 5 16.45 -47.77 -13.35
CA VAL A 5 15.21 -47.29 -12.72
C VAL A 5 14.90 -45.92 -13.29
N ALA A 6 13.72 -45.77 -13.85
CA ALA A 6 13.19 -44.55 -14.45
C ALA A 6 12.71 -43.56 -13.36
N PRO A 7 12.72 -42.24 -13.63
CA PRO A 7 12.17 -41.25 -12.71
C PRO A 7 10.68 -41.07 -12.97
N SER A 8 9.88 -41.21 -11.90
CA SER A 8 8.46 -40.86 -11.89
C SER A 8 8.26 -39.35 -11.80
N SER A 9 7.59 -38.79 -12.82
CA SER A 9 7.08 -37.42 -12.87
C SER A 9 5.84 -37.31 -12.00
N SER A 10 5.85 -36.40 -11.02
CA SER A 10 4.64 -35.85 -10.45
C SER A 10 4.72 -34.32 -10.44
N ALA A 11 4.20 -33.72 -11.50
CA ALA A 11 3.91 -32.30 -11.57
C ALA A 11 2.64 -32.01 -10.77
N SER A 12 2.77 -31.47 -9.58
CA SER A 12 1.66 -30.90 -8.84
C SER A 12 1.30 -29.54 -9.40
N ALA A 13 0.21 -29.49 -10.18
CA ALA A 13 -0.42 -28.27 -10.66
C ALA A 13 -0.99 -27.50 -9.46
N VAL A 14 -0.42 -26.33 -9.17
CA VAL A 14 -0.99 -25.35 -8.24
C VAL A 14 -2.23 -24.77 -8.89
N ARG A 15 -3.42 -25.18 -8.43
CA ARG A 15 -4.69 -24.54 -8.78
C ARG A 15 -4.73 -23.14 -8.20
N CYS A 16 -4.70 -22.12 -9.05
CA CYS A 16 -5.15 -20.78 -8.69
C CYS A 16 -6.65 -20.82 -8.42
N SER A 17 -7.04 -20.41 -7.21
CA SER A 17 -8.44 -20.30 -6.80
C SER A 17 -9.25 -19.41 -7.75
N GLY A 18 -10.35 -19.93 -8.25
CA GLY A 18 -11.22 -19.38 -9.31
C GLY A 18 -12.07 -18.18 -8.91
N VAL A 19 -11.49 -17.13 -8.35
CA VAL A 19 -12.19 -15.88 -8.03
C VAL A 19 -11.84 -14.77 -9.03
N CYS A 20 -10.81 -14.95 -9.86
CA CYS A 20 -10.36 -13.92 -10.79
C CYS A 20 -10.97 -14.06 -12.21
N GLU A 21 -11.58 -15.22 -12.55
CA GLU A 21 -12.13 -15.43 -13.89
C GLU A 21 -13.58 -14.95 -14.08
N ARG A 22 -14.35 -14.76 -12.99
CA ARG A 22 -15.76 -14.34 -13.12
C ARG A 22 -15.97 -12.83 -13.30
N ALA A 23 -15.02 -11.99 -12.94
CA ALA A 23 -15.16 -10.54 -13.05
C ALA A 23 -14.98 -9.98 -14.47
N TRP A 24 -14.52 -10.78 -15.44
CA TRP A 24 -14.30 -10.33 -16.83
C TRP A 24 -15.39 -10.77 -17.81
N VAL A 25 -16.21 -11.74 -17.42
CA VAL A 25 -17.30 -12.25 -18.30
C VAL A 25 -18.54 -11.37 -18.21
N ASP A 26 -18.81 -10.75 -17.05
CA ASP A 26 -20.04 -9.94 -16.85
C ASP A 26 -19.98 -8.54 -17.48
N LEU A 27 -18.80 -8.06 -17.93
CA LEU A 27 -18.67 -6.78 -18.63
C LEU A 27 -18.77 -6.88 -20.16
N ALA A 28 -18.68 -8.10 -20.73
CA ALA A 28 -18.76 -8.31 -22.17
C ALA A 28 -20.19 -8.64 -22.65
N THR A 29 -21.12 -8.99 -21.75
CA THR A 29 -22.50 -9.39 -22.12
C THR A 29 -23.55 -8.29 -21.96
N ALA A 30 -23.18 -7.09 -21.52
CA ALA A 30 -24.13 -5.98 -21.35
C ALA A 30 -24.36 -5.11 -22.60
N SER A 31 -23.78 -5.44 -23.77
CA SER A 31 -23.90 -4.62 -24.98
C SER A 31 -24.73 -5.24 -26.12
N GLU A 32 -25.30 -6.43 -25.96
CA GLU A 32 -26.14 -7.03 -27.01
C GLU A 32 -27.42 -7.62 -26.45
N VAL A 33 -28.41 -6.79 -26.15
CA VAL A 33 -29.84 -7.12 -26.29
C VAL A 33 -30.65 -5.85 -26.56
N ARG A 34 -30.82 -5.51 -27.83
CA ARG A 34 -31.99 -4.76 -28.31
C ARG A 34 -32.51 -5.47 -29.55
N GLY A 35 -33.73 -5.98 -29.42
CA GLY A 35 -34.54 -6.33 -30.59
C GLY A 35 -35.40 -7.56 -30.40
N GLY A 36 -36.73 -7.36 -30.29
CA GLY A 36 -37.66 -8.38 -30.77
C GLY A 36 -38.75 -8.86 -29.81
N GLY A 37 -39.92 -8.24 -29.84
CA GLY A 37 -41.17 -8.97 -30.09
C GLY A 37 -42.00 -9.56 -28.94
N GLY A 38 -43.08 -8.86 -28.57
CA GLY A 38 -44.43 -9.40 -28.57
C GLY A 38 -44.87 -10.39 -27.49
N GLY A 39 -45.90 -10.01 -26.72
CA GLY A 39 -46.68 -10.98 -25.93
C GLY A 39 -47.52 -10.32 -24.81
N ARG A 40 -48.79 -10.10 -25.08
CA ARG A 40 -49.84 -9.61 -24.14
C ARG A 40 -50.11 -10.62 -23.03
N ALA A 41 -50.26 -10.14 -21.79
CA ALA A 41 -51.26 -10.64 -20.86
C ALA A 41 -51.60 -9.53 -19.85
N ALA A 42 -52.88 -9.21 -19.76
CA ALA A 42 -53.49 -8.24 -18.86
C ALA A 42 -53.67 -8.86 -17.47
N MET A 43 -53.41 -8.09 -16.42
CA MET A 43 -54.17 -8.20 -15.17
C MET A 43 -54.19 -6.82 -14.48
N THR A 44 -55.39 -6.40 -14.21
CA THR A 44 -55.85 -5.18 -13.54
C THR A 44 -55.45 -5.17 -12.05
N GLY A 45 -55.04 -4.03 -11.55
CA GLY A 45 -54.87 -3.79 -10.13
C GLY A 45 -54.53 -2.33 -9.88
N ASP A 46 -55.55 -1.53 -9.56
CA ASP A 46 -55.42 -0.10 -9.23
C ASP A 46 -54.54 0.16 -7.99
N MET A 47 -53.59 1.04 -8.14
CA MET A 47 -53.01 1.80 -7.02
C MET A 47 -52.73 3.24 -7.47
N PRO A 48 -52.90 4.25 -6.62
CA PRO A 48 -53.18 5.62 -7.04
C PRO A 48 -51.90 6.38 -7.47
N LEU A 49 -52.02 7.13 -8.54
CA LEU A 49 -51.10 8.14 -9.02
C LEU A 49 -51.00 9.32 -8.00
N GLY A 50 -49.91 9.39 -7.30
CA GLY A 50 -49.59 10.57 -6.49
C GLY A 50 -48.09 10.68 -6.31
N SER A 51 -47.49 11.76 -6.85
CA SER A 51 -46.17 12.31 -6.57
C SER A 51 -44.95 11.96 -7.48
N ALA A 52 -45.18 11.73 -8.78
CA ALA A 52 -44.03 11.69 -9.71
C ALA A 52 -43.65 13.06 -10.35
N HIS A 53 -44.30 14.16 -9.96
CA HIS A 53 -44.09 15.49 -10.58
C HIS A 53 -43.24 16.49 -9.73
N ALA A 54 -42.77 16.11 -8.54
CA ALA A 54 -42.01 17.03 -7.70
C ALA A 54 -40.50 16.96 -7.86
N PHE A 55 -39.94 15.94 -8.53
CA PHE A 55 -38.49 15.78 -8.65
C PHE A 55 -37.83 16.39 -9.90
N GLY A 56 -38.64 16.84 -10.86
CA GLY A 56 -38.13 17.34 -12.15
C GLY A 56 -37.88 18.84 -12.26
N ARG A 57 -38.20 19.66 -11.27
CA ARG A 57 -38.08 21.13 -11.35
C ARG A 57 -37.08 21.81 -10.42
N ALA A 58 -36.30 21.07 -9.64
CA ALA A 58 -35.31 21.63 -8.71
C ALA A 58 -33.89 21.78 -9.32
N LEU A 59 -33.68 21.44 -10.58
CA LEU A 59 -32.35 21.43 -11.23
C LEU A 59 -32.07 22.61 -12.18
N LEU A 60 -32.98 23.57 -12.30
CA LEU A 60 -32.80 24.73 -13.17
C LEU A 60 -33.16 26.05 -12.43
N ARG A 61 -32.53 26.31 -11.31
CA ARG A 61 -32.44 27.68 -10.78
C ARG A 61 -30.99 27.92 -10.38
N ASP A 62 -30.34 28.78 -11.15
CA ASP A 62 -29.15 29.49 -10.73
C ASP A 62 -29.51 30.30 -9.49
N GLY A 63 -29.17 29.79 -8.33
CA GLY A 63 -29.34 30.43 -7.04
C GLY A 63 -28.00 30.34 -6.32
N ALA A 64 -27.31 31.48 -6.24
CA ALA A 64 -26.16 31.63 -5.39
C ALA A 64 -26.50 31.13 -3.97
N LEU A 65 -25.65 30.25 -3.44
CA LEU A 65 -25.69 29.86 -2.03
C LEU A 65 -25.53 31.11 -1.17
N PRO A 66 -26.36 31.29 -0.11
CA PRO A 66 -26.18 32.42 0.81
C PRO A 66 -24.78 32.39 1.40
N PRO A 67 -24.16 33.52 1.70
CA PRO A 67 -22.85 33.58 2.34
C PRO A 67 -22.93 32.86 3.69
N LEU A 68 -22.07 31.89 3.89
CA LEU A 68 -21.85 31.29 5.21
C LEU A 68 -21.27 32.36 6.11
N GLU A 69 -22.01 32.72 7.17
CA GLU A 69 -21.50 33.58 8.22
C GLU A 69 -20.17 33.01 8.73
N PRO A 70 -19.15 33.84 9.01
CA PRO A 70 -17.90 33.35 9.56
C PRO A 70 -18.16 32.86 10.99
N GLY A 71 -18.19 31.56 11.12
CA GLY A 71 -18.15 30.89 12.43
C GLY A 71 -16.88 31.31 13.18
N PRO A 72 -16.85 31.21 14.52
CA PRO A 72 -15.71 31.58 15.32
C PRO A 72 -14.44 30.93 14.84
N PRO A 73 -13.27 31.63 14.86
CA PRO A 73 -12.03 31.10 14.36
C PRO A 73 -11.68 29.79 15.05
N ALA A 74 -11.52 28.74 14.26
CA ALA A 74 -11.02 27.47 14.75
C ALA A 74 -9.64 27.70 15.40
N PRO A 75 -9.33 27.02 16.52
CA PRO A 75 -8.03 27.14 17.16
C PRO A 75 -6.95 26.80 16.12
N PRO A 76 -5.77 27.45 16.18
CA PRO A 76 -4.74 27.28 15.16
C PRO A 76 -4.35 25.82 15.05
N THR A 77 -4.64 25.21 13.91
CA THR A 77 -4.15 23.90 13.53
C THR A 77 -2.63 23.97 13.58
N ALA A 78 -2.07 23.16 14.46
CA ALA A 78 -0.64 23.01 14.64
C ALA A 78 0.08 22.93 13.29
N ASN A 79 0.91 23.91 13.06
CA ASN A 79 1.81 24.17 11.97
C ASN A 79 2.29 22.92 11.22
N ALA A 80 2.07 22.89 9.91
CA ALA A 80 3.01 22.30 9.00
C ALA A 80 4.30 23.13 9.11
N GLN A 81 5.24 22.68 9.91
CA GLN A 81 6.56 23.30 10.01
C GLN A 81 7.22 23.26 8.64
N PRO A 82 7.83 24.38 8.19
CA PRO A 82 8.68 24.38 7.01
C PRO A 82 9.82 23.36 7.21
N PRO A 83 10.41 22.81 6.13
CA PRO A 83 11.50 21.84 6.26
C PRO A 83 12.61 22.44 7.12
N ASP A 84 12.86 21.80 8.23
CA ASP A 84 13.78 22.23 9.26
C ASP A 84 15.20 22.36 8.66
N LYS A 85 15.71 23.58 8.55
CA LYS A 85 17.08 23.89 8.10
C LYS A 85 18.16 23.56 9.15
N ARG A 86 17.84 22.76 10.17
CA ARG A 86 18.82 22.31 11.14
C ARG A 86 19.85 21.38 10.47
N PRO A 87 21.13 21.44 10.87
CA PRO A 87 22.17 20.59 10.30
C PRO A 87 21.78 19.11 10.45
N PRO A 88 22.23 18.23 9.54
CA PRO A 88 21.89 16.81 9.59
C PRO A 88 22.19 16.27 11.00
N ALA A 89 21.33 15.34 11.47
CA ALA A 89 21.54 14.73 12.78
C ALA A 89 22.94 14.13 12.83
N ALA A 90 23.71 14.50 13.86
CA ALA A 90 25.05 13.96 14.04
C ALA A 90 24.92 12.44 14.20
N ALA A 91 25.44 11.70 13.23
CA ALA A 91 25.57 10.26 13.35
C ALA A 91 26.68 9.94 14.34
N ALA A 92 26.45 8.99 15.24
CA ALA A 92 27.46 8.46 16.12
C ALA A 92 28.03 7.15 15.55
N SER A 93 29.29 6.84 15.86
CA SER A 93 29.81 5.51 15.57
C SER A 93 29.30 4.48 16.59
N PRO A 94 29.24 3.18 16.24
CA PRO A 94 28.88 2.12 17.18
C PRO A 94 29.69 2.17 18.49
N GLU A 95 31.00 2.43 18.39
CA GLU A 95 31.91 2.50 19.54
C GLU A 95 31.56 3.69 20.45
N GLN A 96 31.21 4.83 19.86
CA GLN A 96 30.77 6.00 20.63
C GLN A 96 29.49 5.72 21.40
N VAL A 97 28.50 5.05 20.72
CA VAL A 97 27.26 4.68 21.37
C VAL A 97 27.48 3.64 22.47
N MET A 98 28.28 2.63 22.23
CA MET A 98 28.65 1.63 23.25
C MET A 98 29.33 2.27 24.45
N LYS A 99 30.23 3.23 24.25
CA LYS A 99 30.90 3.94 25.35
C LYS A 99 29.93 4.79 26.20
N LEU A 100 28.94 5.43 25.56
CA LEU A 100 28.08 6.42 26.23
C LEU A 100 26.74 5.83 26.68
N TYR A 101 26.19 4.81 25.98
CA TYR A 101 24.84 4.33 26.13
C TYR A 101 24.72 2.80 26.22
N MET A 102 25.78 2.10 26.57
CA MET A 102 25.76 0.62 26.65
C MET A 102 24.64 0.10 27.56
N ASN A 103 24.33 0.78 28.64
CA ASN A 103 23.29 0.44 29.60
C ASN A 103 21.85 0.66 29.04
N LYS A 104 21.72 1.30 27.89
CA LYS A 104 20.44 1.52 27.17
C LYS A 104 20.22 0.52 26.04
N LEU A 105 21.20 -0.31 25.77
CA LEU A 105 21.16 -1.37 24.76
C LEU A 105 20.96 -2.73 25.42
N THR A 106 20.30 -3.64 24.71
CA THR A 106 20.18 -5.04 25.15
C THR A 106 21.49 -5.80 24.86
N PRO A 107 21.76 -6.95 25.53
CA PRO A 107 22.92 -7.79 25.23
C PRO A 107 22.98 -8.24 23.76
N TYR A 108 21.83 -8.40 23.10
CA TYR A 108 21.75 -8.67 21.67
C TYR A 108 22.27 -7.48 20.85
N GLU A 109 21.82 -6.27 21.19
CA GLU A 109 22.18 -5.03 20.52
C GLU A 109 23.64 -4.66 20.71
N HIS A 110 24.30 -5.10 21.80
CA HIS A 110 25.74 -4.90 21.99
C HIS A 110 26.61 -5.48 20.87
N ARG A 111 26.09 -6.51 20.17
CA ARG A 111 26.75 -7.11 19.00
C ARG A 111 26.18 -6.58 17.70
N GLU A 112 24.87 -6.52 17.61
CA GLU A 112 24.14 -6.09 16.41
C GLU A 112 24.52 -4.67 15.94
N ILE A 113 24.83 -3.77 16.87
CA ILE A 113 25.12 -2.36 16.56
C ILE A 113 26.36 -2.19 15.67
N PHE A 114 27.32 -3.10 15.75
CA PHE A 114 28.55 -3.06 14.94
C PHE A 114 28.32 -3.43 13.46
N ASP A 115 27.16 -3.99 13.11
CA ASP A 115 26.78 -4.23 11.73
C ASP A 115 26.33 -2.92 11.01
N TYR A 116 26.24 -1.81 11.75
CA TYR A 116 25.78 -0.52 11.26
C TYR A 116 26.91 0.53 11.34
N PRO A 117 27.36 1.09 10.20
CA PRO A 117 28.47 2.04 10.21
C PRO A 117 28.11 3.37 10.88
N GLN A 118 26.83 3.69 10.98
CA GLN A 118 26.32 4.92 11.57
C GLN A 118 25.04 4.67 12.37
N VAL A 119 24.97 5.21 13.57
CA VAL A 119 23.83 5.14 14.48
C VAL A 119 23.21 6.52 14.61
N TYR A 120 21.93 6.62 14.33
CA TYR A 120 21.13 7.85 14.43
C TYR A 120 20.16 7.82 15.61
N PHE A 121 19.72 6.62 16.00
CA PHE A 121 18.73 6.44 17.06
C PHE A 121 18.81 5.03 17.66
N ILE A 122 18.74 4.93 18.97
CA ILE A 122 18.86 3.66 19.71
C ILE A 122 17.62 3.27 20.50
N GLY A 123 16.59 4.11 20.59
CA GLY A 123 15.42 3.81 21.41
C GLY A 123 15.72 3.69 22.91
N ALA A 124 16.49 4.61 23.46
CA ALA A 124 17.02 4.54 24.83
C ALA A 124 15.96 4.42 25.94
N ASN A 125 14.73 4.85 25.67
CA ASN A 125 13.59 4.83 26.60
C ASN A 125 12.52 3.79 26.24
N ALA A 126 12.75 2.99 25.21
CA ALA A 126 11.82 1.94 24.80
C ALA A 126 11.86 0.74 25.76
N LYS A 127 10.74 0.06 25.91
CA LYS A 127 10.66 -1.22 26.62
C LYS A 127 11.12 -2.35 25.69
N LYS A 128 12.43 -2.37 25.40
CA LYS A 128 13.04 -3.27 24.43
C LYS A 128 12.81 -4.74 24.74
N ARG A 129 12.69 -5.56 23.69
CA ARG A 129 12.79 -7.03 23.83
C ARG A 129 14.28 -7.42 23.98
N PRO A 130 14.59 -8.38 24.85
CA PRO A 130 15.99 -8.74 25.14
C PRO A 130 16.75 -9.33 23.95
N GLY A 131 16.06 -9.98 23.01
CA GLY A 131 16.72 -10.67 21.91
C GLY A 131 17.52 -11.88 22.37
N LEU A 132 16.83 -13.00 22.61
CA LEU A 132 17.45 -14.19 23.18
C LEU A 132 18.04 -15.07 22.07
N VAL A 133 19.36 -15.06 21.94
CA VAL A 133 20.07 -15.86 20.94
C VAL A 133 19.77 -17.36 21.11
N GLY A 134 19.39 -18.02 20.02
CA GLY A 134 19.02 -19.44 20.05
C GLY A 134 17.58 -19.74 20.41
N PHE A 135 16.80 -18.75 20.83
CA PHE A 135 15.37 -18.93 21.07
C PHE A 135 14.58 -18.97 19.75
N PRO A 136 13.44 -19.70 19.73
CA PRO A 136 12.54 -19.73 18.57
C PRO A 136 12.00 -18.34 18.24
N ASN A 137 11.25 -18.25 17.15
CA ASN A 137 10.61 -17.02 16.72
C ASN A 137 11.60 -15.86 16.53
N ASN A 138 12.71 -16.14 15.81
CA ASN A 138 13.69 -15.12 15.46
C ASN A 138 14.30 -14.42 16.70
N CYS A 139 14.88 -15.23 17.61
CA CYS A 139 15.44 -14.74 18.88
C CYS A 139 14.42 -13.99 19.74
N ASP A 140 13.15 -14.39 19.72
CA ASP A 140 12.02 -13.79 20.43
C ASP A 140 11.60 -12.40 19.90
N TYR A 141 12.06 -11.99 18.71
CA TYR A 141 11.60 -10.77 18.06
C TYR A 141 10.30 -10.92 17.28
N ASP A 142 9.94 -12.15 16.90
CA ASP A 142 8.76 -12.44 16.10
C ASP A 142 7.65 -13.12 16.95
N ASN A 143 6.43 -12.98 16.50
CA ASN A 143 5.34 -13.82 16.99
C ASN A 143 5.35 -15.19 16.29
N GLU A 144 4.49 -16.11 16.72
CA GLU A 144 4.35 -17.47 16.15
C GLU A 144 4.10 -17.47 14.63
N GLN A 145 3.60 -16.37 14.08
CA GLN A 145 3.31 -16.22 12.67
C GLN A 145 4.47 -15.59 11.88
N GLY A 146 5.65 -15.42 12.49
CA GLY A 146 6.80 -14.78 11.87
C GLY A 146 6.63 -13.27 11.61
N SER A 147 5.75 -12.59 12.32
CA SER A 147 5.61 -11.14 12.24
C SER A 147 6.40 -10.48 13.36
N TYR A 148 7.20 -9.48 13.03
CA TYR A 148 7.99 -8.72 13.99
C TYR A 148 7.11 -8.06 15.07
N ILE A 149 7.51 -8.15 16.33
CA ILE A 149 6.81 -7.55 17.47
C ILE A 149 7.33 -6.12 17.66
N HIS A 150 6.59 -5.15 17.15
CA HIS A 150 6.95 -3.74 17.26
C HIS A 150 6.78 -3.21 18.69
N ILE A 151 7.82 -2.59 19.20
CA ILE A 151 7.80 -1.85 20.46
C ILE A 151 7.76 -0.36 20.14
N PRO A 152 6.80 0.41 20.70
CA PRO A 152 6.77 1.86 20.52
C PRO A 152 8.08 2.51 20.99
N HIS A 153 8.57 3.47 20.22
CA HIS A 153 9.81 4.22 20.46
C HIS A 153 11.08 3.38 20.46
N ASP A 154 11.02 2.11 20.04
CA ASP A 154 12.23 1.33 19.76
C ASP A 154 12.76 1.63 18.35
N HIS A 155 14.00 1.25 18.09
CA HIS A 155 14.63 1.49 16.81
C HIS A 155 14.38 0.36 15.81
N ILE A 156 14.46 0.71 14.54
CA ILE A 156 14.65 -0.22 13.42
C ILE A 156 15.93 0.24 12.70
N ALA A 157 16.89 -0.69 12.57
CA ALA A 157 18.18 -0.47 11.91
C ALA A 157 18.94 0.77 12.45
N TYR A 158 18.82 1.05 13.75
CA TYR A 158 19.50 2.19 14.42
C TYR A 158 19.30 3.55 13.75
N ARG A 159 18.19 3.68 13.02
CA ARG A 159 17.86 4.88 12.24
C ARG A 159 16.39 5.30 12.39
N TYR A 160 15.47 4.37 12.38
CA TYR A 160 14.04 4.66 12.38
C TYR A 160 13.45 4.41 13.76
N GLU A 161 12.71 5.38 14.30
CA GLU A 161 11.96 5.25 15.54
C GLU A 161 10.54 4.77 15.22
N VAL A 162 10.10 3.69 15.84
CA VAL A 162 8.74 3.16 15.72
C VAL A 162 7.76 4.05 16.47
N LEU A 163 6.83 4.68 15.76
CA LEU A 163 5.80 5.52 16.40
C LEU A 163 4.51 4.75 16.63
N LYS A 164 3.94 4.15 15.60
CA LYS A 164 2.72 3.34 15.70
C LYS A 164 2.54 2.41 14.50
N VAL A 165 1.83 1.30 14.71
CA VAL A 165 1.36 0.44 13.63
C VAL A 165 0.21 1.13 12.90
N ILE A 166 0.32 1.27 11.58
CA ILE A 166 -0.68 1.91 10.71
C ILE A 166 -1.34 0.93 9.73
N GLY A 167 -0.82 -0.29 9.61
CA GLY A 167 -1.41 -1.34 8.79
C GLY A 167 -0.90 -2.71 9.19
N LYS A 168 -1.82 -3.70 9.17
CA LYS A 168 -1.50 -5.12 9.35
C LYS A 168 -2.11 -5.91 8.21
N GLY A 169 -1.39 -6.87 7.66
CA GLY A 169 -1.87 -7.74 6.59
C GLY A 169 -1.16 -9.08 6.58
N SER A 170 -1.57 -9.96 5.68
CA SER A 170 -0.99 -11.31 5.53
C SER A 170 0.50 -11.30 5.20
N PHE A 171 1.01 -10.24 4.55
CA PHE A 171 2.40 -10.12 4.09
C PHE A 171 3.33 -9.43 5.09
N GLY A 172 2.79 -8.92 6.18
CA GLY A 172 3.56 -8.19 7.18
C GLY A 172 2.81 -6.99 7.75
N GLN A 173 3.56 -6.08 8.33
CA GLN A 173 3.02 -4.90 9.02
C GLN A 173 3.62 -3.63 8.45
N VAL A 174 2.89 -2.52 8.56
CA VAL A 174 3.36 -1.18 8.22
C VAL A 174 3.28 -0.32 9.47
N VAL A 175 4.38 0.32 9.81
CA VAL A 175 4.46 1.27 10.92
C VAL A 175 4.69 2.68 10.41
N LYS A 176 4.12 3.65 11.10
CA LYS A 176 4.58 5.03 11.01
C LYS A 176 5.87 5.09 11.82
N ALA A 177 6.97 5.50 11.20
CA ALA A 177 8.26 5.67 11.83
C ALA A 177 8.82 7.08 11.57
N TYR A 178 9.73 7.53 12.44
CA TYR A 178 10.49 8.75 12.22
C TYR A 178 11.92 8.38 11.79
N ASP A 179 12.33 8.88 10.63
CA ASP A 179 13.71 8.71 10.13
C ASP A 179 14.61 9.77 10.76
N HIS A 180 15.41 9.39 11.74
CA HIS A 180 16.32 10.30 12.43
C HIS A 180 17.47 10.79 11.54
N LYS A 181 17.81 10.09 10.46
CA LYS A 181 18.80 10.53 9.47
C LYS A 181 18.27 11.67 8.60
N LYS A 182 17.05 11.51 8.05
CA LYS A 182 16.42 12.49 7.15
C LYS A 182 15.48 13.47 7.87
N ARG A 183 15.19 13.22 9.16
CA ARG A 183 14.28 14.02 10.00
C ARG A 183 12.87 14.14 9.44
N GLU A 184 12.35 13.05 8.91
CA GLU A 184 11.01 12.98 8.34
C GLU A 184 10.24 11.75 8.82
N ASN A 185 8.90 11.85 8.78
CA ASN A 185 8.05 10.70 9.02
C ASN A 185 7.95 9.85 7.76
N VAL A 186 8.07 8.53 7.93
CA VAL A 186 7.98 7.55 6.85
C VAL A 186 6.96 6.46 7.19
N ALA A 187 6.46 5.78 6.17
CA ALA A 187 5.78 4.50 6.32
C ALA A 187 6.80 3.38 6.11
N LEU A 188 7.07 2.59 7.16
CA LEU A 188 8.02 1.49 7.11
C LEU A 188 7.25 0.17 7.11
N LYS A 189 7.38 -0.59 6.02
CA LYS A 189 6.80 -1.93 5.85
C LYS A 189 7.83 -2.96 6.28
N MET A 190 7.49 -3.80 7.25
CA MET A 190 8.25 -4.99 7.62
C MET A 190 7.53 -6.23 7.10
N VAL A 191 8.20 -6.96 6.24
CA VAL A 191 7.69 -8.19 5.63
C VAL A 191 7.78 -9.32 6.64
N ARG A 192 6.77 -10.20 6.67
CA ARG A 192 6.77 -11.39 7.54
C ARG A 192 7.97 -12.26 7.24
N ASN A 193 8.58 -12.83 8.29
CA ASN A 193 9.77 -13.66 8.20
C ASN A 193 9.45 -15.08 7.68
N GLU A 194 9.09 -15.16 6.40
CA GLU A 194 8.85 -16.39 5.65
C GLU A 194 9.49 -16.28 4.27
N LYS A 195 10.17 -17.32 3.81
CA LYS A 195 10.89 -17.35 2.51
C LYS A 195 10.03 -16.92 1.31
N ARG A 196 8.73 -17.30 1.30
CA ARG A 196 7.81 -16.92 0.22
C ARG A 196 7.56 -15.42 0.18
N PHE A 197 7.43 -14.76 1.34
CA PHE A 197 7.17 -13.33 1.43
C PHE A 197 8.43 -12.51 1.15
N HIS A 198 9.61 -13.00 1.54
CA HIS A 198 10.88 -12.36 1.16
C HIS A 198 11.06 -12.33 -0.35
N ARG A 199 10.84 -13.46 -1.06
CA ARG A 199 10.90 -13.49 -2.53
C ARG A 199 9.93 -12.49 -3.16
N GLN A 200 8.70 -12.46 -2.67
CA GLN A 200 7.70 -11.53 -3.17
C GLN A 200 8.06 -10.07 -2.89
N ALA A 201 8.67 -9.76 -1.75
CA ALA A 201 9.15 -8.43 -1.42
C ALA A 201 10.31 -8.01 -2.32
N GLN A 202 11.23 -8.91 -2.68
CA GLN A 202 12.31 -8.61 -3.60
C GLN A 202 11.80 -8.24 -5.01
N GLU A 203 10.79 -8.96 -5.52
CA GLU A 203 10.13 -8.58 -6.79
C GLU A 203 9.43 -7.23 -6.68
N GLU A 204 8.74 -6.97 -5.57
CA GLU A 204 8.10 -5.67 -5.31
C GLU A 204 9.13 -4.53 -5.28
N ILE A 205 10.26 -4.71 -4.61
CA ILE A 205 11.36 -3.74 -4.54
C ILE A 205 11.90 -3.44 -5.94
N ARG A 206 12.21 -4.47 -6.73
CA ARG A 206 12.72 -4.31 -8.10
C ARG A 206 11.78 -3.47 -8.98
N ILE A 207 10.48 -3.76 -8.91
CA ILE A 207 9.47 -3.00 -9.65
C ILE A 207 9.38 -1.55 -9.17
N LEU A 208 9.44 -1.33 -7.87
CA LEU A 208 9.38 0.01 -7.28
C LEU A 208 10.63 0.85 -7.61
N GLU A 209 11.81 0.23 -7.63
CA GLU A 209 13.06 0.87 -8.07
C GLU A 209 12.95 1.30 -9.53
N HIS A 210 12.51 0.39 -10.40
CA HIS A 210 12.28 0.71 -11.82
C HIS A 210 11.27 1.86 -11.98
N LEU A 211 10.13 1.83 -11.29
CA LEU A 211 9.14 2.91 -11.36
C LEU A 211 9.69 4.23 -10.83
N ARG A 212 10.49 4.21 -9.75
CA ARG A 212 11.14 5.40 -9.19
C ARG A 212 12.10 6.06 -10.18
N GLU A 213 12.84 5.26 -10.94
CA GLU A 213 13.75 5.76 -11.99
C GLU A 213 13.00 6.43 -13.14
N GLN A 214 11.80 5.94 -13.46
CA GLN A 214 10.95 6.47 -14.53
C GLN A 214 10.09 7.67 -14.08
N ASP A 215 9.82 7.83 -12.78
CA ASP A 215 8.92 8.86 -12.21
C ASP A 215 9.69 9.96 -11.47
N LYS A 216 10.68 10.56 -12.11
CA LYS A 216 11.51 11.63 -11.51
C LYS A 216 10.68 12.82 -11.08
N ASP A 217 9.62 13.14 -11.81
CA ASP A 217 8.73 14.28 -11.56
C ASP A 217 7.57 13.93 -10.61
N ASN A 218 7.50 12.67 -10.14
CA ASN A 218 6.48 12.19 -9.21
C ASN A 218 5.03 12.40 -9.71
N THR A 219 4.83 12.16 -11.01
CA THR A 219 3.56 12.38 -11.74
C THR A 219 2.75 11.10 -11.97
N MET A 220 3.36 9.92 -11.84
CA MET A 220 2.69 8.64 -12.10
C MET A 220 1.65 8.25 -11.05
N ASN A 221 1.51 9.01 -9.98
CA ASN A 221 0.62 8.69 -8.85
C ASN A 221 0.84 7.30 -8.23
N VAL A 222 2.06 6.80 -8.28
CA VAL A 222 2.55 5.63 -7.58
C VAL A 222 3.18 6.07 -6.26
N ILE A 223 3.03 5.28 -5.20
CA ILE A 223 3.69 5.57 -3.92
C ILE A 223 5.21 5.56 -4.10
N HIS A 224 5.88 6.55 -3.52
CA HIS A 224 7.32 6.68 -3.63
C HIS A 224 8.05 5.83 -2.59
N MET A 225 8.88 4.90 -3.05
CA MET A 225 9.78 4.11 -2.22
C MET A 225 11.07 4.89 -1.98
N PHE A 226 11.50 4.99 -0.71
CA PHE A 226 12.73 5.68 -0.34
C PHE A 226 13.93 4.73 -0.29
N ASP A 227 13.77 3.61 0.44
CA ASP A 227 14.89 2.71 0.75
C ASP A 227 14.38 1.30 1.03
N SER A 228 15.24 0.30 0.86
CA SER A 228 14.98 -1.09 1.26
C SER A 228 16.23 -1.68 1.92
N PHE A 229 16.03 -2.47 2.98
CA PHE A 229 17.11 -3.07 3.75
C PHE A 229 16.61 -4.30 4.51
N THR A 230 17.53 -5.06 5.10
CA THR A 230 17.21 -6.18 6.00
C THR A 230 17.49 -5.78 7.44
N PHE A 231 16.57 -6.08 8.35
CA PHE A 231 16.72 -5.89 9.78
C PHE A 231 16.14 -7.10 10.54
N ARG A 232 16.93 -7.74 11.38
CA ARG A 232 16.55 -8.92 12.17
C ARG A 232 15.76 -9.93 11.34
N ASN A 233 16.33 -10.37 10.22
CA ASN A 233 15.73 -11.30 9.26
C ASN A 233 14.44 -10.83 8.56
N HIS A 234 14.04 -9.58 8.67
CA HIS A 234 12.90 -9.01 7.94
C HIS A 234 13.38 -8.14 6.77
N THR A 235 12.74 -8.30 5.61
CA THR A 235 12.84 -7.31 4.54
C THR A 235 12.03 -6.08 4.94
N CYS A 236 12.69 -4.94 5.00
CA CYS A 236 12.11 -3.65 5.34
C CYS A 236 12.08 -2.75 4.10
N ILE A 237 10.99 -2.03 3.89
CA ILE A 237 10.83 -1.09 2.79
C ILE A 237 10.26 0.20 3.35
N THR A 238 10.90 1.33 3.06
CA THR A 238 10.43 2.64 3.49
C THR A 238 9.78 3.39 2.34
N PHE A 239 8.67 4.05 2.65
CA PHE A 239 7.86 4.83 1.71
C PHE A 239 7.57 6.21 2.25
N GLU A 240 7.17 7.13 1.37
CA GLU A 240 6.53 8.36 1.79
C GLU A 240 5.32 8.06 2.68
N LEU A 241 5.14 8.88 3.74
CA LEU A 241 3.99 8.72 4.61
C LEU A 241 2.77 9.44 3.99
N LEU A 242 1.84 8.66 3.48
CA LEU A 242 0.58 9.14 2.94
C LEU A 242 -0.53 9.17 4.01
N SER A 243 -1.64 9.80 3.68
CA SER A 243 -2.81 9.88 4.55
C SER A 243 -3.68 8.61 4.46
N ILE A 244 -4.95 8.71 4.84
CA ILE A 244 -5.89 7.58 4.83
C ILE A 244 -6.14 7.07 3.41
N ASN A 245 -6.53 5.79 3.30
CA ASN A 245 -6.93 5.21 2.04
C ASN A 245 -8.36 5.60 1.64
N LEU A 246 -8.74 5.33 0.38
CA LEU A 246 -10.08 5.65 -0.10
C LEU A 246 -11.19 4.88 0.61
N TYR A 247 -10.95 3.66 1.07
CA TYR A 247 -11.94 2.92 1.84
C TYR A 247 -12.26 3.61 3.17
N GLU A 248 -11.23 4.01 3.91
CA GLU A 248 -11.41 4.78 5.15
C GLU A 248 -12.06 6.15 4.89
N LEU A 249 -11.77 6.79 3.77
CA LEU A 249 -12.42 8.03 3.37
C LEU A 249 -13.91 7.81 3.10
N ILE A 250 -14.29 6.77 2.34
CA ILE A 250 -15.67 6.39 2.06
C ILE A 250 -16.42 6.08 3.35
N LYS A 251 -15.79 5.31 4.26
CA LYS A 251 -16.35 4.98 5.57
C LYS A 251 -16.57 6.22 6.45
N LYS A 252 -15.60 7.14 6.49
CA LYS A 252 -15.75 8.42 7.21
C LYS A 252 -16.88 9.28 6.66
N ASN A 253 -17.12 9.21 5.35
CA ASN A 253 -18.24 9.87 4.69
C ASN A 253 -19.56 9.07 4.80
N LYS A 254 -19.64 8.09 5.72
CA LYS A 254 -20.83 7.26 5.97
C LYS A 254 -21.43 6.65 4.68
N PHE A 255 -20.59 6.35 3.68
CA PHE A 255 -20.98 5.79 2.37
C PHE A 255 -21.95 6.66 1.55
N GLN A 256 -22.03 7.96 1.83
CA GLN A 256 -22.91 8.90 1.12
C GLN A 256 -22.42 9.26 -0.31
N GLY A 257 -21.26 8.75 -0.73
CA GLY A 257 -20.65 9.09 -2.00
C GLY A 257 -19.89 10.43 -1.95
N PHE A 258 -19.43 10.86 -3.10
CA PHE A 258 -18.65 12.10 -3.28
C PHE A 258 -19.20 12.93 -4.42
N SER A 259 -18.90 14.23 -4.42
CA SER A 259 -19.23 15.07 -5.56
C SER A 259 -18.62 14.55 -6.86
N LEU A 260 -19.31 14.72 -7.96
CA LEU A 260 -18.83 14.27 -9.28
C LEU A 260 -17.46 14.87 -9.65
N GLN A 261 -17.20 16.11 -9.22
CA GLN A 261 -15.89 16.75 -9.40
C GLN A 261 -14.77 16.01 -8.68
N LEU A 262 -15.01 15.55 -7.43
CA LEU A 262 -14.03 14.79 -6.67
C LEU A 262 -13.82 13.40 -7.28
N VAL A 263 -14.90 12.73 -7.69
CA VAL A 263 -14.83 11.44 -8.39
C VAL A 263 -14.00 11.56 -9.67
N ARG A 264 -14.22 12.60 -10.48
CA ARG A 264 -13.44 12.86 -11.70
C ARG A 264 -11.95 13.05 -11.41
N LYS A 265 -11.59 13.77 -10.34
CA LYS A 265 -10.18 13.94 -9.93
C LYS A 265 -9.53 12.62 -9.51
N PHE A 266 -10.23 11.79 -8.73
CA PHE A 266 -9.74 10.46 -8.37
C PHE A 266 -9.59 9.56 -9.61
N SER A 267 -10.60 9.51 -10.47
CA SER A 267 -10.56 8.71 -11.71
C SER A 267 -9.42 9.15 -12.62
N HIS A 268 -9.21 10.45 -12.80
CA HIS A 268 -8.10 10.97 -13.58
C HIS A 268 -6.73 10.50 -13.03
N SER A 269 -6.52 10.62 -11.72
CA SER A 269 -5.28 10.18 -11.09
C SER A 269 -5.07 8.67 -11.16
N LEU A 270 -6.14 7.88 -11.06
CA LEU A 270 -6.09 6.43 -11.23
C LEU A 270 -5.75 6.04 -12.67
N LEU A 271 -6.36 6.70 -13.65
CA LEU A 271 -6.06 6.45 -15.07
C LEU A 271 -4.62 6.83 -15.42
N GLN A 272 -4.09 7.92 -14.88
CA GLN A 272 -2.67 8.28 -15.03
C GLN A 272 -1.76 7.18 -14.46
N CYS A 273 -2.08 6.67 -13.26
CA CYS A 273 -1.32 5.58 -12.65
C CYS A 273 -1.37 4.32 -13.52
N LEU A 274 -2.56 3.89 -13.93
CA LEU A 274 -2.74 2.69 -14.76
C LEU A 274 -2.06 2.84 -16.12
N HIS A 275 -2.12 4.01 -16.74
CA HIS A 275 -1.39 4.30 -17.98
C HIS A 275 0.13 4.17 -17.79
N ALA A 276 0.67 4.74 -16.72
CA ALA A 276 2.09 4.62 -16.39
C ALA A 276 2.52 3.16 -16.15
N LEU A 277 1.72 2.39 -15.42
CA LEU A 277 1.97 0.96 -15.20
C LEU A 277 1.95 0.18 -16.51
N ASN A 278 0.94 0.41 -17.36
CA ASN A 278 0.83 -0.25 -18.68
C ASN A 278 2.03 0.07 -19.57
N LYS A 279 2.47 1.34 -19.64
CA LYS A 279 3.66 1.76 -20.39
C LYS A 279 4.92 1.03 -19.92
N ASN A 280 5.02 0.72 -18.63
CA ASN A 280 6.14 -0.02 -18.03
C ASN A 280 5.90 -1.56 -18.01
N ARG A 281 4.84 -2.06 -18.66
CA ARG A 281 4.48 -3.50 -18.69
C ARG A 281 4.30 -4.10 -17.29
N ILE A 282 3.69 -3.35 -16.39
CA ILE A 282 3.43 -3.73 -15.01
C ILE A 282 1.93 -3.84 -14.78
N ILE A 283 1.50 -4.89 -14.08
CA ILE A 283 0.11 -5.10 -13.65
C ILE A 283 0.03 -4.89 -12.14
N HIS A 284 -1.00 -4.18 -11.67
CA HIS A 284 -1.18 -3.90 -10.24
C HIS A 284 -1.66 -5.12 -9.44
N CYS A 285 -2.43 -6.04 -10.00
CA CYS A 285 -2.93 -7.30 -9.41
C CYS A 285 -3.84 -7.19 -8.17
N ASP A 286 -3.99 -6.04 -7.52
CA ASP A 286 -4.84 -5.86 -6.31
C ASP A 286 -5.36 -4.42 -6.22
N MET A 287 -5.94 -3.92 -7.33
CA MET A 287 -6.53 -2.57 -7.35
C MET A 287 -7.85 -2.57 -6.56
N LYS A 288 -7.87 -1.80 -5.47
CA LYS A 288 -9.03 -1.64 -4.59
C LYS A 288 -8.90 -0.36 -3.75
N PRO A 289 -9.98 0.15 -3.17
CA PRO A 289 -9.96 1.42 -2.41
C PRO A 289 -8.94 1.45 -1.27
N GLU A 290 -8.64 0.30 -0.63
CA GLU A 290 -7.64 0.21 0.44
C GLU A 290 -6.20 0.42 -0.05
N ASN A 291 -5.95 0.23 -1.35
CA ASN A 291 -4.63 0.43 -1.95
C ASN A 291 -4.48 1.78 -2.65
N VAL A 292 -5.47 2.65 -2.55
CA VAL A 292 -5.43 4.02 -3.05
C VAL A 292 -5.42 4.96 -1.86
N LEU A 293 -4.34 5.71 -1.66
CA LEU A 293 -4.13 6.55 -0.50
C LEU A 293 -4.18 8.03 -0.89
N LEU A 294 -4.73 8.86 -0.02
CA LEU A 294 -4.67 10.31 -0.17
C LEU A 294 -3.25 10.81 0.09
N LYS A 295 -2.74 11.72 -0.76
CA LYS A 295 -1.47 12.41 -0.52
C LYS A 295 -1.53 13.22 0.77
N GLN A 296 -2.66 13.91 0.99
CA GLN A 296 -2.91 14.71 2.17
C GLN A 296 -4.41 14.73 2.49
N GLN A 297 -4.76 14.73 3.78
CA GLN A 297 -6.15 14.86 4.21
C GLN A 297 -6.71 16.23 3.76
N GLY A 298 -7.97 16.24 3.31
CA GLY A 298 -8.62 17.45 2.80
C GLY A 298 -8.25 17.86 1.37
N ARG A 299 -7.35 17.11 0.70
CA ARG A 299 -6.98 17.35 -0.70
C ARG A 299 -7.33 16.14 -1.58
N SER A 300 -7.53 16.36 -2.88
CA SER A 300 -7.96 15.32 -3.84
C SER A 300 -6.81 14.53 -4.47
N GLY A 301 -5.56 14.85 -4.16
CA GLY A 301 -4.41 14.09 -4.68
C GLY A 301 -4.34 12.70 -4.08
N ILE A 302 -4.19 11.67 -4.93
CA ILE A 302 -4.06 10.29 -4.52
C ILE A 302 -2.78 9.67 -5.05
N LYS A 303 -2.38 8.57 -4.43
CA LYS A 303 -1.33 7.66 -4.92
C LYS A 303 -1.74 6.21 -4.70
N VAL A 304 -1.28 5.33 -5.58
CA VAL A 304 -1.57 3.90 -5.53
C VAL A 304 -0.42 3.15 -4.84
N ARG A 305 -0.77 2.32 -3.85
CA ARG A 305 0.18 1.48 -3.13
C ARG A 305 0.46 0.20 -3.92
N PRO A 306 1.71 -0.28 -3.94
CA PRO A 306 2.11 -1.41 -4.76
C PRO A 306 1.49 -2.75 -4.34
N ARG A 307 1.08 -3.49 -5.32
CA ARG A 307 1.00 -4.95 -5.38
C ARG A 307 1.23 -5.37 -6.83
N TYR A 308 2.41 -5.01 -7.33
CA TYR A 308 2.72 -5.12 -8.74
C TYR A 308 3.29 -6.49 -9.11
N ARG A 309 3.04 -6.89 -10.36
CA ARG A 309 3.76 -7.96 -11.05
C ARG A 309 4.18 -7.47 -12.41
N GLN A 310 5.39 -7.81 -12.82
CA GLN A 310 5.82 -7.60 -14.18
C GLN A 310 5.11 -8.60 -15.09
N ILE A 311 4.67 -8.15 -16.26
CA ILE A 311 4.15 -9.05 -17.29
C ILE A 311 5.36 -9.84 -17.79
N ALA A 312 5.46 -11.10 -17.38
CA ALA A 312 6.50 -11.97 -17.90
C ALA A 312 6.30 -12.15 -19.41
N ASP A 313 7.35 -12.16 -20.18
CA ASP A 313 7.33 -12.32 -21.65
C ASP A 313 6.58 -13.58 -22.11
N LYS A 314 6.43 -14.58 -21.24
CA LYS A 314 5.62 -15.79 -21.49
C LYS A 314 4.12 -15.51 -21.68
N ILE A 315 3.54 -14.47 -21.06
CA ILE A 315 2.12 -14.13 -21.25
C ILE A 315 1.94 -13.45 -22.62
N ASN A 316 2.90 -12.64 -23.05
CA ASN A 316 2.89 -12.04 -24.38
C ASN A 316 2.93 -13.11 -25.50
N PHE A 317 3.69 -14.18 -25.31
CA PHE A 317 3.76 -15.29 -26.23
C PHE A 317 2.43 -16.08 -26.31
N HIS A 318 1.70 -16.26 -25.20
CA HIS A 318 0.40 -16.91 -25.19
C HIS A 318 -0.72 -16.04 -25.78
N LEU A 319 -0.74 -14.74 -25.47
CA LEU A 319 -1.68 -13.79 -26.06
C LEU A 319 -1.47 -13.63 -27.58
N GLN A 320 -0.21 -13.55 -28.03
CA GLN A 320 0.10 -13.52 -29.46
C GLN A 320 -0.32 -14.81 -30.18
N ARG A 321 -0.18 -15.99 -29.56
CA ARG A 321 -0.69 -17.25 -30.13
C ARG A 321 -2.21 -17.29 -30.19
N ILE A 322 -2.91 -16.76 -29.19
CA ILE A 322 -4.39 -16.71 -29.21
C ILE A 322 -4.88 -15.74 -30.28
N VAL A 323 -4.23 -14.61 -30.47
CA VAL A 323 -4.54 -13.64 -31.54
C VAL A 323 -4.21 -14.22 -32.91
N ALA A 324 -3.07 -14.90 -33.07
CA ALA A 324 -2.69 -15.54 -34.32
C ALA A 324 -3.52 -16.77 -34.70
N MET A 325 -4.21 -17.42 -33.74
CA MET A 325 -5.17 -18.51 -34.02
C MET A 325 -6.59 -18.01 -34.36
N ARG A 326 -6.85 -16.71 -34.25
CA ARG A 326 -8.14 -16.09 -34.61
C ARG A 326 -8.11 -15.26 -35.91
N MET A 327 -6.97 -15.18 -36.58
CA MET A 327 -6.79 -14.70 -37.93
C MET A 327 -6.65 -15.90 -38.88
#